data_7ed6f8755bc19c9af9db23441fc1ea85
#
_entry.id   7ed6f8755bc19c9af9db23441fc1ea85
#
_cell.length_a   1.000
_cell.length_b   1.000
_cell.length_c   1.000
_cell.angle_alpha   90.00
_cell.angle_beta   90.00
_cell.angle_gamma   90.00
#
_symmetry.space_group_name_H-M   'P 1'
#
loop_
_entity.id
_entity.type
_entity.pdbx_description
1 polymer ?
#
loop_
_entity_poly.entity_id
_entity_poly.type
_entity_poly.pdbx_seq_one_letter_code
_entity_poly.pdbx_strand_id
1 'polypeptide(L)'
;LLVSNGFYEIWTNSLTNQVYQEKHQLTFKGKAVEILNKLSEEQGVLRQTLLFTGLEVSAYNINRRQKDLRLFEFGKIYYKGISGYREEERLALYITGNSETENWRQKTQPSTYFDLAQSVSNILIKSGVSTAQEIITDQLLEYGSRLLLNHDEIGILGKVKPSLLKEFGIKAKKNGDDISLT
;
A
#
# COMPACT_ATOMS: atom_id res chain seq x y z
N LEU A 1 15.01 -1.88 -11.16
CA LEU A 1 15.14 -2.60 -9.89
C LEU A 1 13.87 -3.35 -9.54
N LEU A 2 12.70 -2.68 -9.38
CA LEU A 2 11.45 -3.35 -8.99
C LEU A 2 11.02 -4.41 -9.99
N VAL A 3 10.93 -4.06 -11.27
CA VAL A 3 10.58 -5.02 -12.34
C VAL A 3 11.54 -6.21 -12.39
N SER A 4 12.86 -5.97 -12.20
CA SER A 4 13.87 -7.05 -12.15
C SER A 4 13.69 -7.98 -10.93
N ASN A 5 12.98 -7.53 -9.89
CA ASN A 5 12.63 -8.29 -8.70
C ASN A 5 11.20 -8.86 -8.75
N GLY A 6 10.61 -8.93 -9.94
CA GLY A 6 9.31 -9.56 -10.18
C GLY A 6 8.10 -8.71 -9.80
N PHE A 7 8.27 -7.40 -9.59
CA PHE A 7 7.15 -6.50 -9.39
C PHE A 7 6.58 -6.02 -10.71
N TYR A 8 5.26 -5.89 -10.77
CA TYR A 8 4.51 -5.30 -11.86
C TYR A 8 4.04 -3.90 -11.50
N GLU A 9 4.24 -2.95 -12.39
CA GLU A 9 3.72 -1.61 -12.22
C GLU A 9 2.21 -1.58 -12.40
N ILE A 10 1.54 -0.88 -11.51
CA ILE A 10 0.11 -0.59 -11.64
C ILE A 10 -0.07 0.91 -11.74
N TRP A 11 -1.16 1.31 -12.38
CA TRP A 11 -1.51 2.70 -12.54
C TRP A 11 -2.99 2.88 -12.21
N THR A 12 -3.25 3.48 -11.07
CA THR A 12 -4.61 3.62 -10.56
C THR A 12 -5.11 5.06 -10.69
N ASN A 13 -6.44 5.23 -10.66
CA ASN A 13 -7.05 6.56 -10.73
C ASN A 13 -6.70 7.38 -9.47
N SER A 14 -6.46 8.68 -9.66
CA SER A 14 -6.28 9.62 -8.55
C SER A 14 -7.59 9.96 -7.83
N LEU A 15 -8.73 9.71 -8.46
CA LEU A 15 -10.06 9.86 -7.84
C LEU A 15 -10.41 8.60 -7.04
N THR A 16 -10.94 8.80 -5.84
CA THR A 16 -11.29 7.72 -4.93
C THR A 16 -12.55 8.05 -4.14
N ASN A 17 -13.03 7.07 -3.37
CA ASN A 17 -14.20 7.20 -2.54
C ASN A 17 -13.85 7.85 -1.19
N GLN A 18 -14.56 8.93 -0.84
CA GLN A 18 -14.41 9.64 0.42
C GLN A 18 -14.69 8.75 1.64
N VAL A 19 -15.58 7.77 1.49
CA VAL A 19 -15.96 6.82 2.56
C VAL A 19 -14.76 6.09 3.17
N TYR A 20 -13.69 5.83 2.40
CA TYR A 20 -12.49 5.19 2.92
C TYR A 20 -11.82 5.99 4.03
N GLN A 21 -11.78 7.31 3.89
CA GLN A 21 -11.16 8.19 4.88
C GLN A 21 -12.04 8.35 6.12
N GLU A 22 -13.34 8.57 5.91
CA GLU A 22 -14.31 8.79 6.98
C GLU A 22 -14.45 7.55 7.86
N LYS A 23 -14.60 6.39 7.24
CA LYS A 23 -14.80 5.11 7.93
C LYS A 23 -13.65 4.73 8.84
N HIS A 24 -12.42 5.01 8.40
CA HIS A 24 -11.22 4.67 9.15
C HIS A 24 -10.69 5.82 10.00
N GLN A 25 -11.38 6.97 10.04
CA GLN A 25 -10.99 8.15 10.81
C GLN A 25 -9.51 8.51 10.62
N LEU A 26 -9.01 8.39 9.39
CA LEU A 26 -7.60 8.59 9.10
C LEU A 26 -7.22 10.06 9.24
N THR A 27 -6.12 10.28 9.94
CA THR A 27 -5.54 11.61 10.06
C THR A 27 -4.47 11.80 8.99
N PHE A 28 -4.75 12.67 8.04
CA PHE A 28 -3.82 13.05 6.98
C PHE A 28 -3.23 14.43 7.25
N LYS A 29 -2.18 14.79 6.50
CA LYS A 29 -1.50 16.11 6.57
C LYS A 29 -2.42 17.31 6.29
N GLY A 30 -3.62 17.08 5.74
CA GLY A 30 -4.59 18.11 5.40
C GLY A 30 -5.94 17.52 5.03
N LYS A 31 -6.87 18.38 4.60
CA LYS A 31 -8.21 17.96 4.18
C LYS A 31 -8.18 17.33 2.79
N ALA A 32 -9.14 16.44 2.53
CA ALA A 32 -9.36 15.89 1.20
C ALA A 32 -9.65 17.01 0.18
N VAL A 33 -9.25 16.79 -1.06
CA VAL A 33 -9.58 17.68 -2.19
C VAL A 33 -10.81 17.11 -2.87
N GLU A 34 -11.93 17.80 -2.74
CA GLU A 34 -13.20 17.42 -3.33
C GLU A 34 -13.31 17.88 -4.77
N ILE A 35 -14.01 17.09 -5.59
CA ILE A 35 -14.33 17.41 -6.98
C ILE A 35 -15.65 18.16 -7.04
N LEU A 36 -15.68 19.32 -7.69
CA LEU A 36 -16.88 20.16 -7.78
C LEU A 36 -18.03 19.48 -8.56
N ASN A 37 -17.70 18.77 -9.63
CA ASN A 37 -18.68 18.11 -10.48
C ASN A 37 -18.42 16.58 -10.43
N LYS A 38 -18.81 15.94 -9.32
CA LYS A 38 -18.66 14.50 -9.14
C LYS A 38 -19.45 13.74 -10.20
N LEU A 39 -18.81 12.80 -10.87
CA LEU A 39 -19.49 11.86 -11.78
C LEU A 39 -20.16 10.73 -11.02
N SER A 40 -19.60 10.35 -9.86
CA SER A 40 -20.17 9.37 -8.92
C SER A 40 -19.65 9.64 -7.52
N GLU A 41 -20.34 9.16 -6.50
CA GLU A 41 -19.86 9.20 -5.10
C GLU A 41 -18.58 8.39 -4.90
N GLU A 42 -18.35 7.36 -5.71
CA GLU A 42 -17.15 6.53 -5.68
C GLU A 42 -15.89 7.25 -6.15
N GLN A 43 -16.04 8.39 -6.82
CA GLN A 43 -14.95 9.21 -7.37
C GLN A 43 -15.10 10.67 -6.96
N GLY A 44 -15.42 10.91 -5.70
CA GLY A 44 -15.76 12.23 -5.20
C GLY A 44 -14.56 13.07 -4.74
N VAL A 45 -13.43 12.45 -4.45
CA VAL A 45 -12.24 13.12 -3.88
C VAL A 45 -10.95 12.64 -4.51
N LEU A 46 -9.91 13.49 -4.45
CA LEU A 46 -8.54 13.07 -4.77
C LEU A 46 -7.95 12.26 -3.62
N ARG A 47 -7.24 11.18 -3.95
CA ARG A 47 -6.65 10.25 -2.99
C ARG A 47 -5.58 10.91 -2.13
N GLN A 48 -5.60 10.62 -0.82
CA GLN A 48 -4.60 11.03 0.14
C GLN A 48 -3.61 9.91 0.49
N THR A 49 -3.85 8.71 -0.03
CA THR A 49 -2.98 7.53 0.08
C THR A 49 -3.15 6.64 -1.15
N LEU A 50 -2.12 5.88 -1.47
CA LEU A 50 -2.16 4.85 -2.52
C LEU A 50 -2.74 3.51 -2.00
N LEU A 51 -2.91 3.37 -0.68
CA LEU A 51 -3.33 2.13 -0.04
C LEU A 51 -4.63 1.57 -0.61
N PHE A 52 -5.68 2.37 -0.65
CA PHE A 52 -7.01 1.88 -0.99
C PHE A 52 -7.12 1.47 -2.47
N THR A 53 -6.57 2.28 -3.38
CA THR A 53 -6.54 1.96 -4.80
C THR A 53 -5.71 0.72 -5.10
N GLY A 54 -4.60 0.52 -4.39
CA GLY A 54 -3.80 -0.71 -4.46
C GLY A 54 -4.53 -1.93 -3.91
N LEU A 55 -5.31 -1.78 -2.83
CA LEU A 55 -6.17 -2.86 -2.32
C LEU A 55 -7.27 -3.23 -3.32
N GLU A 56 -7.88 -2.27 -4.00
CA GLU A 56 -8.87 -2.53 -5.07
C GLU A 56 -8.26 -3.36 -6.21
N VAL A 57 -7.06 -2.97 -6.69
CA VAL A 57 -6.35 -3.74 -7.73
C VAL A 57 -5.97 -5.12 -7.24
N SER A 58 -5.49 -5.24 -6.00
CA SER A 58 -5.15 -6.53 -5.40
C SER A 58 -6.39 -7.43 -5.31
N ALA A 59 -7.51 -6.90 -4.81
CA ALA A 59 -8.78 -7.60 -4.73
C ALA A 59 -9.27 -8.07 -6.12
N TYR A 60 -9.19 -7.21 -7.12
CA TYR A 60 -9.56 -7.53 -8.49
C TYR A 60 -8.80 -8.75 -9.02
N ASN A 61 -7.48 -8.79 -8.82
CA ASN A 61 -6.62 -9.88 -9.26
C ASN A 61 -6.85 -11.16 -8.46
N ILE A 62 -6.92 -11.07 -7.12
CA ILE A 62 -7.16 -12.21 -6.23
C ILE A 62 -8.49 -12.90 -6.57
N ASN A 63 -9.55 -12.14 -6.83
CA ASN A 63 -10.84 -12.67 -7.22
C ASN A 63 -10.81 -13.37 -8.59
N ARG A 64 -9.79 -13.12 -9.42
CA ARG A 64 -9.51 -13.80 -10.68
C ARG A 64 -8.45 -14.90 -10.55
N ARG A 65 -8.21 -15.37 -9.32
CA ARG A 65 -7.28 -16.45 -8.98
C ARG A 65 -5.79 -16.11 -9.14
N GLN A 66 -5.45 -14.83 -9.37
CA GLN A 66 -4.08 -14.33 -9.33
C GLN A 66 -3.79 -13.89 -7.89
N LYS A 67 -3.19 -14.80 -7.10
CA LYS A 67 -3.00 -14.56 -5.65
C LYS A 67 -1.60 -14.08 -5.31
N ASP A 68 -0.61 -14.54 -6.07
CA ASP A 68 0.80 -14.25 -5.83
C ASP A 68 1.14 -12.96 -6.58
N LEU A 69 0.94 -11.83 -5.91
CA LEU A 69 1.11 -10.51 -6.51
C LEU A 69 2.30 -9.80 -5.89
N ARG A 70 3.09 -9.17 -6.75
CA ARG A 70 4.10 -8.18 -6.40
C ARG A 70 3.84 -6.96 -7.27
N LEU A 71 3.21 -5.94 -6.68
CA LEU A 71 2.78 -4.75 -7.42
C LEU A 71 3.47 -3.51 -6.87
N PHE A 72 3.68 -2.52 -7.71
CA PHE A 72 4.12 -1.20 -7.28
C PHE A 72 3.43 -0.10 -8.07
N GLU A 73 3.32 1.08 -7.46
CA GLU A 73 2.80 2.27 -8.10
C GLU A 73 3.65 3.48 -7.72
N PHE A 74 4.11 4.22 -8.72
CA PHE A 74 4.54 5.60 -8.55
C PHE A 74 3.33 6.49 -8.76
N GLY A 75 2.82 7.08 -7.70
CA GLY A 75 1.60 7.85 -7.75
C GLY A 75 1.67 9.12 -6.93
N LYS A 76 0.75 10.03 -7.21
CA LYS A 76 0.59 11.26 -6.44
C LYS A 76 -0.55 11.11 -5.44
N ILE A 77 -0.36 11.74 -4.28
CA ILE A 77 -1.39 11.96 -3.28
C ILE A 77 -1.66 13.45 -3.15
N TYR A 78 -2.85 13.81 -2.71
CA TYR A 78 -3.32 15.18 -2.75
C TYR A 78 -3.98 15.57 -1.44
N TYR A 79 -3.74 16.80 -0.99
CA TYR A 79 -4.42 17.34 0.18
C TYR A 79 -4.48 18.88 0.14
N LYS A 80 -5.45 19.43 0.86
CA LYS A 80 -5.57 20.87 1.06
C LYS A 80 -4.98 21.24 2.42
N GLY A 81 -3.80 21.83 2.41
CA GLY A 81 -3.13 22.37 3.60
C GLY A 81 -3.53 23.82 3.89
N ILE A 82 -2.89 24.42 4.88
CA ILE A 82 -3.11 25.82 5.29
C ILE A 82 -2.79 26.78 4.13
N SER A 83 -1.73 26.51 3.38
CA SER A 83 -1.23 27.36 2.27
C SER A 83 -1.80 26.97 0.90
N GLY A 84 -2.89 26.19 0.83
CA GLY A 84 -3.54 25.78 -0.42
C GLY A 84 -3.39 24.31 -0.75
N TYR A 85 -3.60 23.98 -2.03
CA TYR A 85 -3.52 22.59 -2.50
C TYR A 85 -2.07 22.12 -2.58
N ARG A 86 -1.86 20.88 -2.22
CA ARG A 86 -0.55 20.21 -2.23
C ARG A 86 -0.67 18.86 -2.92
N GLU A 87 0.38 18.49 -3.63
CA GLU A 87 0.57 17.14 -4.15
C GLU A 87 1.94 16.61 -3.71
N GLU A 88 2.01 15.33 -3.45
CA GLU A 88 3.25 14.63 -3.10
C GLU A 88 3.36 13.35 -3.92
N GLU A 89 4.55 13.08 -4.45
CA GLU A 89 4.85 11.80 -5.09
C GLU A 89 5.11 10.74 -4.03
N ARG A 90 4.56 9.55 -4.25
CA ARG A 90 4.70 8.38 -3.38
C ARG A 90 5.01 7.14 -4.20
N LEU A 91 5.77 6.24 -3.61
CA LEU A 91 5.94 4.88 -4.09
C LEU A 91 5.17 3.95 -3.13
N ALA A 92 4.29 3.14 -3.68
CA ALA A 92 3.64 2.06 -2.93
C ALA A 92 4.06 0.71 -3.49
N LEU A 93 4.28 -0.26 -2.59
CA LEU A 93 4.55 -1.65 -2.93
C LEU A 93 3.49 -2.54 -2.25
N TYR A 94 3.04 -3.56 -2.97
CA TYR A 94 2.06 -4.51 -2.46
C TYR A 94 2.56 -5.93 -2.75
N ILE A 95 2.58 -6.77 -1.72
CA ILE A 95 2.94 -8.18 -1.84
C ILE A 95 1.81 -9.02 -1.27
N THR A 96 1.37 -10.04 -2.00
CA THR A 96 0.35 -11.00 -1.57
C THR A 96 0.72 -12.41 -1.98
N GLY A 97 0.11 -13.39 -1.32
CA GLY A 97 0.24 -14.80 -1.70
C GLY A 97 1.57 -15.40 -1.30
N ASN A 98 2.20 -16.11 -2.20
CA ASN A 98 3.45 -16.83 -1.93
C ASN A 98 4.67 -16.02 -2.36
N SER A 99 5.79 -16.19 -1.64
CA SER A 99 7.06 -15.53 -1.93
C SER A 99 7.70 -16.06 -3.22
N GLU A 100 7.48 -17.35 -3.52
CA GLU A 100 8.00 -18.03 -4.71
C GLU A 100 6.92 -18.84 -5.39
N THR A 101 7.05 -18.99 -6.72
CA THR A 101 6.20 -19.90 -7.48
C THR A 101 6.44 -21.35 -7.05
N GLU A 102 5.36 -22.11 -6.98
CA GLU A 102 5.39 -23.54 -6.65
C GLU A 102 6.33 -24.29 -7.61
N ASN A 103 7.27 -25.02 -7.04
CA ASN A 103 8.16 -25.89 -7.79
C ASN A 103 8.30 -27.26 -7.11
N TRP A 104 8.75 -28.27 -7.85
CA TRP A 104 8.86 -29.65 -7.37
C TRP A 104 9.90 -29.83 -6.27
N ARG A 105 10.82 -28.87 -6.07
CA ARG A 105 11.91 -28.96 -5.09
C ARG A 105 11.54 -28.37 -3.74
N GLN A 106 10.68 -27.37 -3.71
CA GLN A 106 10.44 -26.58 -2.53
C GLN A 106 8.94 -26.29 -2.37
N LYS A 107 8.42 -26.52 -1.16
CA LYS A 107 7.06 -26.09 -0.83
C LYS A 107 6.98 -24.57 -0.86
N THR A 108 5.92 -24.07 -1.46
CA THR A 108 5.63 -22.64 -1.45
C THR A 108 5.54 -22.12 -0.02
N GLN A 109 6.16 -20.99 0.20
CA GLN A 109 6.08 -20.25 1.47
C GLN A 109 5.23 -19.00 1.26
N PRO A 110 4.34 -18.65 2.19
CA PRO A 110 3.60 -17.40 2.10
C PRO A 110 4.57 -16.22 2.19
N SER A 111 4.25 -15.18 1.44
CA SER A 111 4.96 -13.90 1.54
C SER A 111 4.75 -13.30 2.93
N THR A 112 5.77 -12.67 3.45
CA THR A 112 5.79 -12.11 4.80
C THR A 112 6.12 -10.62 4.77
N TYR A 113 5.96 -9.97 5.90
CA TYR A 113 6.48 -8.62 6.14
C TYR A 113 7.95 -8.48 5.74
N PHE A 114 8.76 -9.51 5.99
CA PHE A 114 10.20 -9.46 5.69
C PHE A 114 10.50 -9.43 4.19
N ASP A 115 9.67 -10.04 3.36
CA ASP A 115 9.79 -9.96 1.89
C ASP A 115 9.59 -8.53 1.40
N LEU A 116 8.62 -7.82 1.98
CA LEU A 116 8.39 -6.40 1.70
C LEU A 116 9.54 -5.55 2.23
N ALA A 117 9.94 -5.74 3.50
CA ALA A 117 11.02 -5.00 4.13
C ALA A 117 12.34 -5.16 3.37
N GLN A 118 12.64 -6.36 2.88
CA GLN A 118 13.80 -6.63 2.03
C GLN A 118 13.73 -5.84 0.71
N SER A 119 12.55 -5.83 0.07
CA SER A 119 12.35 -5.11 -1.18
C SER A 119 12.56 -3.59 -1.00
N VAL A 120 12.02 -3.03 0.08
CA VAL A 120 12.20 -1.61 0.44
C VAL A 120 13.66 -1.31 0.78
N SER A 121 14.30 -2.17 1.58
CA SER A 121 15.72 -2.02 1.93
C SER A 121 16.61 -2.00 0.68
N ASN A 122 16.35 -2.87 -0.29
CA ASN A 122 17.08 -2.90 -1.56
C ASN A 122 16.94 -1.59 -2.36
N ILE A 123 15.74 -0.97 -2.33
CA ILE A 123 15.51 0.33 -2.96
C ILE A 123 16.34 1.41 -2.26
N LEU A 124 16.26 1.48 -0.93
CA LEU A 124 16.95 2.48 -0.11
C LEU A 124 18.48 2.39 -0.28
N ILE A 125 19.02 1.17 -0.17
CA ILE A 125 20.46 0.92 -0.37
C ILE A 125 20.90 1.38 -1.77
N LYS A 126 20.12 1.03 -2.81
CA LYS A 126 20.42 1.41 -4.19
C LYS A 126 20.37 2.92 -4.40
N SER A 127 19.53 3.61 -3.64
CA SER A 127 19.42 5.07 -3.66
C SER A 127 20.43 5.78 -2.74
N GLY A 128 21.27 5.03 -2.03
CA GLY A 128 22.24 5.58 -1.08
C GLY A 128 21.61 6.18 0.18
N VAL A 129 20.38 5.76 0.51
CA VAL A 129 19.60 6.28 1.66
C VAL A 129 19.68 5.29 2.82
N SER A 130 20.14 5.77 3.97
CA SER A 130 20.11 5.01 5.24
C SER A 130 18.98 5.52 6.12
N THR A 131 18.16 4.60 6.61
CA THR A 131 16.99 4.92 7.44
C THR A 131 17.06 4.21 8.78
N ALA A 132 16.50 4.85 9.81
CA ALA A 132 16.11 4.18 11.04
C ALA A 132 14.71 3.58 10.87
N GLN A 133 14.43 2.51 11.61
CA GLN A 133 13.13 1.85 11.60
C GLN A 133 12.59 1.78 13.02
N GLU A 134 11.33 2.18 13.18
CA GLU A 134 10.62 2.14 14.46
C GLU A 134 9.32 1.36 14.32
N ILE A 135 9.04 0.48 15.28
CA ILE A 135 7.76 -0.26 15.33
C ILE A 135 6.64 0.73 15.67
N ILE A 136 5.53 0.61 14.95
CA ILE A 136 4.36 1.47 15.16
C ILE A 136 3.10 0.64 15.41
N THR A 137 2.15 1.26 16.10
CA THR A 137 0.75 0.82 16.14
C THR A 137 -0.04 1.70 15.20
N ASP A 138 -0.72 1.10 14.23
CA ASP A 138 -1.47 1.81 13.19
C ASP A 138 -2.93 1.31 13.15
N GLN A 139 -3.83 2.17 12.63
CA GLN A 139 -5.25 1.84 12.53
C GLN A 139 -5.54 0.82 11.44
N LEU A 140 -4.77 0.82 10.36
CA LEU A 140 -4.96 0.00 9.16
C LEU A 140 -4.07 -1.24 9.14
N LEU A 141 -2.98 -1.23 9.94
CA LEU A 141 -2.01 -2.30 9.98
C LEU A 141 -2.19 -3.18 11.22
N GLU A 142 -2.03 -4.48 11.06
CA GLU A 142 -1.98 -5.46 12.15
C GLU A 142 -0.69 -5.31 12.96
N TYR A 143 0.40 -5.12 12.24
CA TYR A 143 1.70 -4.69 12.75
C TYR A 143 2.47 -3.98 11.64
N GLY A 144 3.40 -3.13 12.01
CA GLY A 144 4.19 -2.39 11.04
C GLY A 144 5.30 -1.57 11.66
N SER A 145 6.03 -0.90 10.80
CA SER A 145 7.07 0.05 11.18
C SER A 145 7.07 1.25 10.25
N ARG A 146 7.56 2.37 10.77
CA ARG A 146 7.89 3.55 9.97
C ARG A 146 9.37 3.62 9.69
N LEU A 147 9.69 4.19 8.56
CA LEU A 147 11.05 4.49 8.13
C LEU A 147 11.33 5.96 8.36
N LEU A 148 12.43 6.24 9.01
CA LEU A 148 12.85 7.59 9.36
C LEU A 148 14.16 7.94 8.66
N LEU A 149 14.19 9.09 8.02
CA LEU A 149 15.40 9.71 7.49
C LEU A 149 15.60 11.05 8.23
N ASN A 150 16.70 11.18 8.99
CA ASN A 150 16.99 12.37 9.79
C ASN A 150 15.80 12.78 10.72
N HIS A 151 15.13 11.79 11.34
CA HIS A 151 13.93 11.94 12.18
C HIS A 151 12.62 12.22 11.42
N ASP A 152 12.65 12.46 10.11
CA ASP A 152 11.45 12.63 9.31
C ASP A 152 10.92 11.28 8.81
N GLU A 153 9.61 11.06 8.91
CA GLU A 153 8.96 9.87 8.39
C GLU A 153 8.92 9.93 6.86
N ILE A 154 9.58 8.98 6.22
CA ILE A 154 9.63 8.85 4.76
C ILE A 154 8.75 7.72 4.22
N GLY A 155 8.32 6.80 5.07
CA GLY A 155 7.46 5.68 4.67
C GLY A 155 7.01 4.83 5.84
N ILE A 156 5.99 4.02 5.57
CA ILE A 156 5.41 3.05 6.50
C ILE A 156 5.34 1.70 5.79
N LEU A 157 5.73 0.64 6.46
CA LEU A 157 5.54 -0.73 5.99
C LEU A 157 4.82 -1.55 7.05
N GLY A 158 3.98 -2.49 6.61
CA GLY A 158 3.27 -3.31 7.55
C GLY A 158 2.31 -4.29 6.89
N LYS A 159 1.76 -5.16 7.71
CA LYS A 159 0.71 -6.09 7.33
C LYS A 159 -0.66 -5.43 7.52
N VAL A 160 -1.45 -5.42 6.47
CA VAL A 160 -2.81 -4.87 6.50
C VAL A 160 -3.72 -5.71 7.41
N LYS A 161 -4.54 -5.04 8.21
CA LYS A 161 -5.51 -5.74 9.08
C LYS A 161 -6.50 -6.59 8.28
N PRO A 162 -6.80 -7.81 8.74
CA PRO A 162 -7.79 -8.67 8.10
C PRO A 162 -9.18 -8.02 7.99
N SER A 163 -9.54 -7.13 8.92
CA SER A 163 -10.78 -6.36 8.87
C SER A 163 -10.85 -5.46 7.64
N LEU A 164 -9.75 -4.75 7.34
CA LEU A 164 -9.66 -3.90 6.16
C LEU A 164 -9.67 -4.73 4.87
N LEU A 165 -8.90 -5.83 4.81
CA LEU A 165 -8.91 -6.74 3.64
C LEU A 165 -10.30 -7.25 3.31
N LYS A 166 -11.08 -7.60 4.34
CA LYS A 166 -12.46 -8.07 4.19
C LYS A 166 -13.37 -7.02 3.54
N GLU A 167 -13.15 -5.75 3.79
CA GLU A 167 -13.92 -4.66 3.18
C GLU A 167 -13.73 -4.58 1.67
N PHE A 168 -12.53 -4.92 1.19
CA PHE A 168 -12.22 -5.02 -0.24
C PHE A 168 -12.56 -6.39 -0.83
N GLY A 169 -13.26 -7.26 -0.08
CA GLY A 169 -13.62 -8.61 -0.54
C GLY A 169 -12.44 -9.58 -0.61
N ILE A 170 -11.33 -9.25 0.03
CA ILE A 170 -10.17 -10.12 0.14
C ILE A 170 -10.35 -11.01 1.38
N LYS A 171 -10.41 -12.32 1.16
CA LYS A 171 -10.48 -13.30 2.25
C LYS A 171 -9.08 -13.58 2.77
N ALA A 172 -8.73 -13.02 3.91
CA ALA A 172 -7.52 -13.40 4.61
C ALA A 172 -7.65 -14.87 5.05
N LYS A 173 -6.74 -15.74 4.61
CA LYS A 173 -6.64 -17.09 5.15
C LYS A 173 -6.02 -17.01 6.53
N LYS A 174 -6.40 -17.93 7.44
CA LYS A 174 -5.85 -18.03 8.79
C LYS A 174 -4.33 -18.31 8.81
N ASN A 175 -3.76 -18.71 7.68
CA ASN A 175 -2.33 -19.02 7.53
C ASN A 175 -1.84 -18.40 6.21
N GLY A 176 -1.28 -17.21 6.25
CA GLY A 176 -0.26 -16.78 5.31
C GLY A 176 -0.64 -15.94 4.09
N ASP A 177 -1.86 -15.46 3.93
CA ASP A 177 -2.12 -14.45 2.88
C ASP A 177 -1.91 -13.05 3.48
N ASP A 178 -0.66 -12.60 3.52
CA ASP A 178 -0.30 -11.28 4.02
C ASP A 178 -0.26 -10.28 2.86
N ILE A 179 -1.07 -9.22 2.93
CA ILE A 179 -0.89 -8.03 2.11
C ILE A 179 -0.07 -7.05 2.92
N SER A 180 1.12 -6.76 2.46
CA SER A 180 2.03 -5.82 3.09
C SER A 180 2.18 -4.57 2.21
N LEU A 181 2.21 -3.41 2.83
CA LEU A 181 2.22 -2.11 2.17
C LEU A 181 3.39 -1.27 2.62
N THR A 182 3.85 -0.42 1.75
CA THR A 182 4.75 0.71 2.03
C THR A 182 4.07 2.03 1.73
#